data_e06809ab7d34c1d2928cd5449eb64795
#
_entry.id   e06809ab7d34c1d2928cd5449eb64795
#
_cell.length_a   1.000
_cell.length_b   1.000
_cell.length_c   1.000
_cell.angle_alpha   90.00
_cell.angle_beta   90.00
_cell.angle_gamma   90.00
#
_symmetry.space_group_name_H-M   'P 1'
#
loop_
_entity.id
_entity.type
_entity.pdbx_description
1 polymer ?
#
loop_
_entity_poly.entity_id
_entity_poly.type
_entity_poly.pdbx_seq_one_letter_code
_entity_poly.pdbx_strand_id
1 'polypeptide(L)'
;MLKEELIDFLNDNNLEFIDILKDEDDHTIFRMSYQFDKLELEGAKAYADEECDGDEEEWNYDFYLPYLNDIAVDNVNDILDEFCEDELDFQFIAFDVPIEETKYNDFICSISIKDNGVNLEEYLLEVME
;
A
#
# COMPACT_ATOMS: atom_id res chain seq x y z
N MET A 1 2.72 19.75 -3.92
CA MET A 1 2.21 19.20 -5.18
C MET A 1 0.83 18.63 -4.91
N LEU A 2 -0.15 18.73 -5.71
CA LEU A 2 -1.50 18.14 -5.76
C LEU A 2 -2.07 17.48 -4.47
N LYS A 3 -1.71 18.01 -3.30
CA LYS A 3 -2.02 17.38 -2.01
C LYS A 3 -3.51 17.14 -1.76
N GLU A 4 -4.34 18.16 -1.96
CA GLU A 4 -5.78 18.05 -1.71
C GLU A 4 -6.45 17.09 -2.68
N GLU A 5 -6.08 17.16 -3.96
CA GLU A 5 -6.60 16.25 -4.98
C GLU A 5 -6.21 14.80 -4.69
N LEU A 6 -4.99 14.59 -4.24
CA LEU A 6 -4.50 13.27 -3.87
C LEU A 6 -5.28 12.69 -2.69
N ILE A 7 -5.46 13.47 -1.63
CA ILE A 7 -6.17 13.02 -0.44
C ILE A 7 -7.62 12.66 -0.78
N ASP A 8 -8.30 13.50 -1.55
CA ASP A 8 -9.68 13.24 -1.97
C ASP A 8 -9.77 11.99 -2.82
N PHE A 9 -8.82 11.80 -3.75
CA PHE A 9 -8.79 10.62 -4.61
C PHE A 9 -8.57 9.33 -3.80
N LEU A 10 -7.65 9.36 -2.85
CA LEU A 10 -7.39 8.19 -1.99
C LEU A 10 -8.63 7.83 -1.17
N ASN A 11 -9.26 8.82 -0.56
CA ASN A 11 -10.47 8.59 0.23
C ASN A 11 -11.61 8.02 -0.61
N ASP A 12 -11.76 8.48 -1.86
CA ASP A 12 -12.80 7.98 -2.78
C ASP A 12 -12.55 6.53 -3.22
N ASN A 13 -11.34 6.02 -3.05
CA ASN A 13 -10.95 4.68 -3.48
C ASN A 13 -10.66 3.72 -2.31
N ASN A 14 -11.23 4.00 -1.13
CA ASN A 14 -11.10 3.15 0.07
C ASN A 14 -9.67 3.05 0.62
N LEU A 15 -8.84 4.06 0.32
CA LEU A 15 -7.53 4.19 0.93
C LEU A 15 -7.59 5.23 2.02
N GLU A 16 -6.99 4.93 3.17
CA GLU A 16 -6.91 5.88 4.26
C GLU A 16 -5.60 6.65 4.18
N PHE A 17 -5.69 7.96 3.94
CA PHE A 17 -4.52 8.84 3.99
C PHE A 17 -4.09 8.99 5.45
N ILE A 18 -2.80 8.82 5.72
CA ILE A 18 -2.26 8.91 7.09
C ILE A 18 -1.49 10.22 7.28
N ASP A 19 -0.45 10.46 6.49
CA ASP A 19 0.43 11.60 6.71
C ASP A 19 1.27 11.93 5.47
N ILE A 20 1.61 13.22 5.33
CA ILE A 20 2.60 13.67 4.35
C ILE A 20 3.97 13.66 5.02
N LEU A 21 4.92 12.93 4.46
CA LEU A 21 6.29 12.86 4.98
C LEU A 21 7.19 13.89 4.34
N LYS A 22 6.97 14.19 3.06
CA LYS A 22 7.74 15.20 2.33
C LYS A 22 6.87 15.74 1.20
N ASP A 23 6.82 17.06 1.06
CA ASP A 23 6.03 17.72 0.03
C ASP A 23 6.89 18.80 -0.64
N GLU A 24 7.38 18.47 -1.83
CA GLU A 24 8.19 19.36 -2.65
C GLU A 24 7.43 19.73 -3.92
N ASP A 25 7.96 20.68 -4.70
CA ASP A 25 7.31 21.15 -5.93
C ASP A 25 7.21 20.05 -6.99
N ASP A 26 8.15 19.11 -7.00
CA ASP A 26 8.27 18.09 -8.03
C ASP A 26 7.89 16.68 -7.54
N HIS A 27 7.67 16.49 -6.23
CA HIS A 27 7.28 15.19 -5.68
C HIS A 27 6.65 15.32 -4.30
N THR A 28 5.88 14.32 -3.93
CA THR A 28 5.27 14.19 -2.60
C THR A 28 5.48 12.76 -2.12
N ILE A 29 5.94 12.61 -0.87
CA ILE A 29 6.06 11.31 -0.21
C ILE A 29 5.06 11.27 0.94
N PHE A 30 4.26 10.22 1.00
CA PHE A 30 3.17 10.13 1.97
C PHE A 30 2.95 8.70 2.43
N ARG A 31 2.26 8.57 3.56
CA ARG A 31 1.82 7.28 4.10
C ARG A 31 0.32 7.13 3.90
N MET A 32 -0.09 5.92 3.57
CA MET A 32 -1.49 5.57 3.47
C MET A 32 -1.70 4.12 3.85
N SER A 33 -2.96 3.74 4.03
CA SER A 33 -3.33 2.39 4.42
C SER A 33 -4.43 1.88 3.50
N TYR A 34 -4.29 0.63 3.05
CA TYR A 34 -5.33 -0.08 2.32
C TYR A 34 -6.20 -0.80 3.31
N GLN A 35 -7.52 -0.55 3.28
CA GLN A 35 -8.47 -1.19 4.18
C GLN A 35 -9.11 -2.39 3.48
N PHE A 36 -8.92 -3.58 4.04
CA PHE A 36 -9.53 -4.78 3.49
C PHE A 36 -11.02 -4.82 3.79
N ASP A 37 -11.83 -5.22 2.80
CA ASP A 37 -13.24 -5.43 3.04
C ASP A 37 -13.48 -6.86 3.57
N LYS A 38 -14.72 -7.11 3.98
CA LYS A 38 -15.10 -8.41 4.55
C LYS A 38 -14.88 -9.57 3.57
N LEU A 39 -15.20 -9.36 2.30
CA LEU A 39 -15.05 -10.40 1.29
C LEU A 39 -13.58 -10.74 1.03
N GLU A 40 -12.71 -9.74 1.05
CA GLU A 40 -11.28 -9.94 0.90
C GLU A 40 -10.71 -10.75 2.06
N LEU A 41 -11.11 -10.42 3.29
CA LEU A 41 -10.65 -11.14 4.48
C LEU A 41 -11.16 -12.58 4.49
N GLU A 42 -12.43 -12.79 4.14
CA GLU A 42 -13.01 -14.12 4.06
C GLU A 42 -12.34 -14.97 2.96
N GLY A 43 -12.05 -14.37 1.81
CA GLY A 43 -11.35 -15.03 0.72
C GLY A 43 -9.95 -15.47 1.10
N ALA A 44 -9.21 -14.60 1.81
CA ALA A 44 -7.88 -14.92 2.31
C ALA A 44 -7.90 -16.10 3.30
N LYS A 45 -8.87 -16.12 4.20
CA LYS A 45 -9.04 -17.20 5.17
C LYS A 45 -9.36 -18.51 4.47
N ALA A 46 -10.28 -18.50 3.50
CA ALA A 46 -10.65 -19.68 2.74
C ALA A 46 -9.46 -20.25 1.97
N TYR A 47 -8.66 -19.38 1.35
CA TYR A 47 -7.45 -19.78 0.65
C TYR A 47 -6.45 -20.45 1.60
N ALA A 48 -6.19 -19.82 2.75
CA ALA A 48 -5.25 -20.37 3.73
C ALA A 48 -5.73 -21.70 4.30
N ASP A 49 -7.04 -21.83 4.59
CA ASP A 49 -7.63 -23.06 5.08
C ASP A 49 -7.49 -24.21 4.07
N GLU A 50 -7.66 -23.91 2.79
CA GLU A 50 -7.59 -24.92 1.73
C GLU A 50 -6.15 -25.36 1.45
N GLU A 51 -5.20 -24.40 1.44
CA GLU A 51 -3.83 -24.64 1.00
C GLU A 51 -2.88 -25.07 2.13
N CYS A 52 -3.17 -24.70 3.37
CA CYS A 52 -2.26 -24.95 4.48
C CYS A 52 -2.59 -26.27 5.18
N ASP A 53 -1.62 -27.19 5.21
CA ASP A 53 -1.71 -28.45 5.98
C ASP A 53 -0.88 -28.40 7.26
N GLY A 54 -0.26 -27.28 7.55
CA GLY A 54 0.65 -27.10 8.68
C GLY A 54 0.00 -26.48 9.91
N ASP A 55 0.82 -25.83 10.72
CA ASP A 55 0.37 -25.20 11.96
C ASP A 55 -0.15 -23.76 11.71
N GLU A 56 -0.58 -23.09 12.79
CA GLU A 56 -1.12 -21.74 12.74
C GLU A 56 -0.10 -20.72 12.23
N GLU A 57 1.18 -20.89 12.58
CA GLU A 57 2.25 -20.01 12.14
C GLU A 57 2.40 -20.08 10.62
N GLU A 58 2.43 -21.29 10.05
CA GLU A 58 2.50 -21.50 8.60
C GLU A 58 1.25 -20.93 7.92
N TRP A 59 0.07 -21.14 8.50
CA TRP A 59 -1.20 -20.63 7.99
C TRP A 59 -1.16 -19.10 7.85
N ASN A 60 -0.67 -18.41 8.88
CA ASN A 60 -0.58 -16.94 8.85
C ASN A 60 0.52 -16.43 7.90
N TYR A 61 1.76 -16.90 8.08
CA TYR A 61 2.91 -16.29 7.44
C TYR A 61 3.15 -16.76 6.01
N ASP A 62 2.74 -17.97 5.67
CA ASP A 62 2.96 -18.52 4.34
C ASP A 62 1.75 -18.39 3.43
N PHE A 63 0.54 -18.23 3.99
CA PHE A 63 -0.70 -18.22 3.20
C PHE A 63 -1.58 -17.01 3.43
N TYR A 64 -2.03 -16.74 4.65
CA TYR A 64 -3.02 -15.70 4.94
C TYR A 64 -2.48 -14.29 4.71
N LEU A 65 -1.39 -13.95 5.38
CA LEU A 65 -0.81 -12.60 5.29
C LEU A 65 -0.27 -12.28 3.90
N PRO A 66 0.47 -13.19 3.23
CA PRO A 66 0.90 -12.92 1.85
C PRO A 66 -0.26 -12.72 0.87
N TYR A 67 -1.35 -13.45 1.03
CA TYR A 67 -2.54 -13.30 0.18
C TYR A 67 -3.13 -11.89 0.34
N LEU A 68 -3.29 -11.43 1.58
CA LEU A 68 -3.78 -10.07 1.85
C LEU A 68 -2.84 -9.02 1.29
N ASN A 69 -1.53 -9.19 1.47
CA ASN A 69 -0.55 -8.26 0.93
C ASN A 69 -0.65 -8.16 -0.59
N ASP A 70 -0.80 -9.28 -1.29
CA ASP A 70 -0.92 -9.30 -2.75
C ASP A 70 -2.18 -8.56 -3.21
N ILE A 71 -3.31 -8.71 -2.53
CA ILE A 71 -4.53 -7.96 -2.83
C ILE A 71 -4.28 -6.46 -2.69
N ALA A 72 -3.68 -6.05 -1.59
CA ALA A 72 -3.40 -4.63 -1.32
C ALA A 72 -2.46 -4.04 -2.37
N VAL A 73 -1.37 -4.74 -2.69
CA VAL A 73 -0.39 -4.28 -3.68
C VAL A 73 -1.03 -4.10 -5.05
N ASP A 74 -1.81 -5.08 -5.50
CA ASP A 74 -2.46 -5.02 -6.82
C ASP A 74 -3.45 -3.86 -6.90
N ASN A 75 -4.27 -3.67 -5.87
CA ASN A 75 -5.26 -2.60 -5.85
C ASN A 75 -4.61 -1.22 -5.72
N VAL A 76 -3.59 -1.07 -4.88
CA VAL A 76 -2.86 0.18 -4.73
C VAL A 76 -2.19 0.56 -6.05
N ASN A 77 -1.57 -0.40 -6.74
CA ASN A 77 -0.94 -0.15 -8.03
C ASN A 77 -1.96 0.40 -9.04
N ASP A 78 -3.11 -0.23 -9.16
CA ASP A 78 -4.16 0.18 -10.09
C ASP A 78 -4.71 1.57 -9.75
N ILE A 79 -4.92 1.85 -8.47
CA ILE A 79 -5.46 3.13 -8.01
C ILE A 79 -4.46 4.26 -8.27
N LEU A 80 -3.18 4.06 -7.95
CA LEU A 80 -2.16 5.09 -8.19
C LEU A 80 -1.90 5.30 -9.68
N ASP A 81 -1.94 4.23 -10.47
CA ASP A 81 -1.81 4.33 -11.92
C ASP A 81 -2.93 5.20 -12.51
N GLU A 82 -4.15 5.02 -12.04
CA GLU A 82 -5.30 5.83 -12.45
C GLU A 82 -5.13 7.30 -12.07
N PHE A 83 -4.64 7.58 -10.87
CA PHE A 83 -4.40 8.96 -10.41
C PHE A 83 -3.30 9.63 -11.24
N CYS A 84 -2.21 8.93 -11.49
CA CYS A 84 -1.04 9.49 -12.17
C CYS A 84 -1.24 9.62 -13.68
N GLU A 85 -2.03 8.73 -14.28
CA GLU A 85 -2.22 8.68 -15.72
C GLU A 85 -0.86 8.66 -16.45
N ASP A 86 -0.69 9.47 -17.50
CA ASP A 86 0.58 9.57 -18.25
C ASP A 86 1.42 10.77 -17.81
N GLU A 87 0.95 11.55 -16.84
CA GLU A 87 1.57 12.83 -16.45
C GLU A 87 2.49 12.72 -15.24
N LEU A 88 2.26 11.75 -14.38
CA LEU A 88 3.01 11.60 -13.13
C LEU A 88 3.57 10.18 -13.03
N ASP A 89 4.65 10.06 -12.27
CA ASP A 89 5.22 8.76 -11.89
C ASP A 89 4.92 8.47 -10.43
N PHE A 90 4.83 7.20 -10.09
CA PHE A 90 4.63 6.80 -8.70
C PHE A 90 5.50 5.60 -8.34
N GLN A 91 5.79 5.49 -7.05
CA GLN A 91 6.45 4.34 -6.44
C GLN A 91 5.76 4.07 -5.11
N PHE A 92 5.81 2.85 -4.65
CA PHE A 92 5.35 2.54 -3.30
C PHE A 92 6.08 1.33 -2.73
N ILE A 93 6.12 1.28 -1.40
CA ILE A 93 6.65 0.14 -0.64
C ILE A 93 5.53 -0.29 0.31
N ALA A 94 5.17 -1.58 0.25
CA ALA A 94 4.19 -2.15 1.17
C ALA A 94 4.92 -2.62 2.43
N PHE A 95 4.36 -2.28 3.60
CA PHE A 95 4.81 -2.86 4.85
C PHE A 95 4.09 -4.19 5.08
N ASP A 96 4.60 -5.02 5.98
CA ASP A 96 3.95 -6.28 6.30
C ASP A 96 2.59 -6.05 6.94
N VAL A 97 1.61 -6.89 6.61
CA VAL A 97 0.31 -6.85 7.28
C VAL A 97 0.53 -7.27 8.74
N PRO A 98 0.13 -6.43 9.72
CA PRO A 98 0.34 -6.77 11.13
C PRO A 98 -0.49 -8.00 11.54
N ILE A 99 0.12 -8.97 12.18
CA ILE A 99 -0.57 -10.19 12.61
C ILE A 99 -1.66 -9.89 13.66
N GLU A 100 -1.44 -8.85 14.47
CA GLU A 100 -2.38 -8.42 15.51
C GLU A 100 -3.60 -7.68 14.94
N GLU A 101 -3.44 -7.08 13.75
CA GLU A 101 -4.50 -6.30 13.10
C GLU A 101 -4.42 -6.50 11.59
N THR A 102 -5.15 -7.49 11.10
CA THR A 102 -5.11 -7.88 9.67
C THR A 102 -6.14 -7.14 8.81
N LYS A 103 -6.78 -6.09 9.34
CA LYS A 103 -7.80 -5.35 8.60
C LYS A 103 -7.24 -4.34 7.62
N TYR A 104 -5.95 -4.03 7.69
CA TYR A 104 -5.32 -3.03 6.84
C TYR A 104 -3.89 -3.39 6.50
N ASN A 105 -3.37 -2.77 5.44
CA ASN A 105 -1.97 -2.88 5.03
C ASN A 105 -1.42 -1.47 4.80
N ASP A 106 -0.36 -1.11 5.51
CA ASP A 106 0.25 0.21 5.41
C ASP A 106 1.22 0.31 4.24
N PHE A 107 1.30 1.49 3.65
CA PHE A 107 2.18 1.78 2.53
C PHE A 107 2.88 3.12 2.71
N ILE A 108 4.09 3.21 2.20
CA ILE A 108 4.75 4.48 1.95
C ILE A 108 4.83 4.66 0.44
N CYS A 109 4.43 5.83 -0.04
CA CYS A 109 4.26 6.10 -1.47
C CYS A 109 4.92 7.41 -1.86
N SER A 110 5.34 7.50 -3.12
CA SER A 110 5.77 8.76 -3.70
C SER A 110 5.07 8.98 -5.03
N ILE A 111 4.70 10.24 -5.29
CA ILE A 111 4.19 10.69 -6.58
C ILE A 111 5.08 11.85 -7.01
N SER A 112 5.57 11.79 -8.25
CA SER A 112 6.48 12.80 -8.78
C SER A 112 6.10 13.19 -10.20
N ILE A 113 6.60 14.35 -10.65
CA ILE A 113 6.47 14.72 -12.06
C ILE A 113 7.28 13.72 -12.89
N LYS A 114 6.83 13.49 -14.11
CA LYS A 114 7.42 12.50 -15.00
C LYS A 114 8.90 12.76 -15.25
N ASP A 115 9.70 11.70 -15.24
CA ASP A 115 11.16 11.72 -15.43
C ASP A 115 11.94 12.39 -14.28
N ASN A 116 11.28 12.64 -13.16
CA ASN A 116 11.91 13.19 -11.96
C ASN A 116 11.66 12.29 -10.76
N GLY A 117 11.85 10.98 -10.94
CA GLY A 117 11.56 9.96 -9.94
C GLY A 117 12.41 10.09 -8.68
N VAL A 118 11.78 9.81 -7.54
CA VAL A 118 12.42 9.76 -6.22
C VAL A 118 12.78 8.32 -5.93
N ASN A 119 13.97 8.10 -5.37
CA ASN A 119 14.32 6.76 -4.89
C ASN A 119 13.72 6.57 -3.49
N LEU A 120 12.59 5.89 -3.43
CA LEU A 120 11.84 5.71 -2.20
C LEU A 120 12.59 4.83 -1.19
N GLU A 121 13.34 3.87 -1.65
CA GLU A 121 14.17 3.02 -0.78
C GLU A 121 15.27 3.81 -0.09
N GLU A 122 15.95 4.69 -0.82
CA GLU A 122 16.96 5.58 -0.24
C GLU A 122 16.35 6.52 0.79
N TYR A 123 15.19 7.09 0.47
CA TYR A 123 14.49 7.97 1.40
C TYR A 123 14.14 7.23 2.68
N LEU A 124 13.64 6.01 2.58
CA LEU A 124 13.26 5.21 3.73
C LEU A 124 14.48 4.90 4.62
N LEU A 125 15.62 4.57 4.02
CA LEU A 125 16.86 4.32 4.75
C LEU A 125 17.34 5.57 5.49
N GLU A 126 17.26 6.74 4.88
CA GLU A 126 17.63 8.01 5.52
C GLU A 126 16.77 8.30 6.75
N VAL A 127 15.48 8.05 6.65
CA VAL A 127 14.53 8.31 7.75
C VAL A 127 14.73 7.32 8.89
N MET A 128 15.12 6.09 8.58
CA MET A 128 15.30 5.02 9.57
C MET A 128 16.67 5.05 10.27
N GLU A 129 17.60 5.83 9.78
CA GLU A 129 18.87 6.06 10.44
C GLU A 129 18.66 7.10 11.55
#